data_9b4364acb455df0981be9ea9920981a9
#
_entry.id   9b4364acb455df0981be9ea9920981a9
#
_cell.length_a   1.000
_cell.length_b   1.000
_cell.length_c   1.000
_cell.angle_alpha   90.00
_cell.angle_beta   90.00
_cell.angle_gamma   90.00
#
_symmetry.space_group_name_H-M   'P 1'
#
loop_
_entity.id
_entity.type
_entity.pdbx_description
1 polymer ?
#
loop_
_entity_poly.entity_id
_entity_poly.type
_entity_poly.pdbx_seq_one_letter_code
_entity_poly.pdbx_strand_id
1 'polypeptide(L)' 'MLDDGRRVLNFCANNYLGLADHPRVIEAARRALDSHGFGMASVRFICGTQDLHKQLEKTIADFFGTEDTILYAA' A
#
# COMPACT_ATOMS: atom_id res chain seq x y z
N MET A 1 -16.97 -10.98 5.71
CA MET A 1 -17.59 -12.14 6.43
C MET A 1 -18.21 -11.61 7.71
N LEU A 2 -19.36 -12.14 8.12
CA LEU A 2 -19.99 -11.77 9.38
C LEU A 2 -19.45 -12.64 10.53
N ASP A 3 -19.62 -12.16 11.77
CA ASP A 3 -19.15 -12.87 12.98
C ASP A 3 -19.72 -14.28 13.15
N ASP A 4 -20.88 -14.54 12.59
CA ASP A 4 -21.53 -15.85 12.60
C ASP A 4 -21.02 -16.80 11.49
N GLY A 5 -20.00 -16.42 10.74
CA GLY A 5 -19.40 -17.20 9.67
C GLY A 5 -20.16 -17.22 8.35
N ARG A 6 -21.30 -16.52 8.25
CA ARG A 6 -22.02 -16.44 6.98
C ARG A 6 -21.22 -15.67 5.91
N ARG A 7 -21.30 -16.14 4.68
CA ARG A 7 -20.72 -15.44 3.53
C ARG A 7 -21.79 -14.50 2.95
N VAL A 8 -21.40 -13.26 2.75
CA VAL A 8 -22.28 -12.23 2.18
C VAL A 8 -21.56 -11.47 1.08
N LEU A 9 -22.33 -10.87 0.17
CA LEU A 9 -21.77 -9.91 -0.79
C LEU A 9 -21.58 -8.56 -0.11
N ASN A 10 -20.39 -8.00 -0.22
CA ASN A 10 -20.07 -6.70 0.35
C ASN A 10 -20.12 -5.62 -0.74
N PHE A 11 -21.10 -4.74 -0.66
CA PHE A 11 -21.25 -3.59 -1.55
C PHE A 11 -20.74 -2.28 -0.95
N CYS A 12 -20.17 -2.32 0.27
CA CYS A 12 -19.71 -1.12 0.99
C CYS A 12 -18.21 -0.91 0.89
N ALA A 13 -17.47 -1.85 0.28
CA ALA A 13 -16.01 -1.78 0.20
C ALA A 13 -15.55 -0.86 -0.94
N ASN A 14 -14.48 -0.10 -0.68
CA ASN A 14 -13.79 0.72 -1.68
C ASN A 14 -12.74 -0.10 -2.44
N ASN A 15 -13.13 -1.26 -2.95
CA ASN A 15 -12.27 -2.20 -3.67
C ASN A 15 -12.58 -2.18 -5.17
N TYR A 16 -12.60 -0.99 -5.76
CA TYR A 16 -13.09 -0.77 -7.14
C TYR A 16 -12.33 -1.56 -8.21
N LEU A 17 -11.05 -1.77 -8.02
CA LEU A 17 -10.21 -2.52 -8.97
C LEU A 17 -10.01 -3.98 -8.58
N GLY A 18 -10.62 -4.44 -7.48
CA GLY A 18 -10.49 -5.80 -7.00
C GLY A 18 -9.06 -6.19 -6.56
N LEU A 19 -8.26 -5.21 -6.14
CA LEU A 19 -6.85 -5.44 -5.79
C LEU A 19 -6.60 -5.74 -4.31
N ALA A 20 -7.62 -5.62 -3.45
CA ALA A 20 -7.45 -5.75 -1.99
C ALA A 20 -6.89 -7.13 -1.57
N ASP A 21 -7.20 -8.18 -2.32
CA ASP A 21 -6.71 -9.55 -2.09
C ASP A 21 -5.97 -10.12 -3.31
N HIS A 22 -5.49 -9.25 -4.19
CA HIS A 22 -4.79 -9.69 -5.39
C HIS A 22 -3.49 -10.42 -5.03
N PRO A 23 -3.21 -11.62 -5.58
CA PRO A 23 -2.04 -12.41 -5.18
C PRO A 23 -0.71 -11.69 -5.30
N ARG A 24 -0.52 -10.89 -6.34
CA ARG A 24 0.71 -10.10 -6.52
C ARG A 24 0.88 -9.01 -5.47
N VAL A 25 -0.22 -8.38 -5.03
CA VAL A 25 -0.20 -7.36 -3.97
C VAL A 25 0.12 -8.02 -2.62
N ILE A 26 -0.52 -9.15 -2.32
CA ILE A 26 -0.25 -9.93 -1.11
C ILE A 26 1.21 -10.36 -1.04
N GLU A 27 1.75 -10.88 -2.13
CA GLU A 27 3.15 -11.34 -2.17
C GLU A 27 4.13 -10.16 -2.00
N ALA A 28 3.86 -9.02 -2.62
CA ALA A 28 4.67 -7.82 -2.42
C ALA A 28 4.67 -7.36 -0.95
N ALA A 29 3.50 -7.42 -0.29
CA ALA A 29 3.39 -7.11 1.13
C ALA A 29 4.20 -8.07 2.01
N ARG A 30 4.14 -9.38 1.73
CA ARG A 30 4.94 -10.38 2.46
C ARG A 30 6.44 -10.10 2.33
N ARG A 31 6.92 -9.84 1.12
CA ARG A 31 8.35 -9.50 0.89
C ARG A 31 8.74 -8.21 1.61
N ALA A 32 7.87 -7.22 1.63
CA ALA A 32 8.13 -5.98 2.35
C ALA A 32 8.19 -6.20 3.88
N LEU A 33 7.34 -7.05 4.44
CA LEU A 33 7.43 -7.44 5.85
C LEU A 33 8.78 -8.08 6.18
N ASP A 34 9.26 -8.96 5.32
CA ASP A 34 10.55 -9.63 5.53
C ASP A 34 11.73 -8.68 5.43
N SER A 35 11.70 -7.72 4.50
CA SER A 35 12.81 -6.81 4.22
C SER A 35 12.80 -5.53 5.05
N HIS A 36 11.63 -5.00 5.40
CA HIS A 36 11.46 -3.70 6.05
C HIS A 36 10.78 -3.77 7.43
N GLY A 37 10.28 -4.95 7.82
CA GLY A 37 9.51 -5.11 9.05
C GLY A 37 8.08 -4.58 8.94
N PHE A 38 7.36 -4.59 10.05
CA PHE A 38 5.95 -4.21 10.09
C PHE A 38 5.74 -2.74 10.47
N GLY A 39 6.50 -2.25 11.45
CA GLY A 39 6.28 -0.94 12.05
C GLY A 39 6.97 0.20 11.31
N MET A 40 6.28 1.31 11.15
CA MET A 40 6.81 2.55 10.58
C MET A 40 7.41 3.50 11.61
N ALA A 41 7.71 3.11 12.74
CA ALA A 41 8.32 3.69 13.94
C ALA A 41 8.61 5.22 13.96
N SER A 42 8.54 5.94 12.85
CA SER A 42 8.74 7.39 12.76
C SER A 42 7.96 7.99 11.59
N VAL A 43 7.64 9.28 11.71
CA VAL A 43 7.09 10.06 10.60
C VAL A 43 8.17 10.36 9.56
N ARG A 44 7.75 10.57 8.31
CA ARG A 44 8.68 10.68 7.17
C ARG A 44 9.70 11.81 7.29
N PHE A 45 9.29 12.97 7.74
CA PHE A 45 10.17 14.15 7.76
C PHE A 45 11.20 14.15 8.90
N ILE A 46 11.08 13.24 9.86
CA ILE A 46 12.09 13.06 10.93
C ILE A 46 13.08 11.97 10.50
N CYS A 47 12.68 10.69 10.55
CA CYS A 47 13.51 9.56 10.15
C CYS A 47 12.72 8.36 9.60
N GLY A 48 11.47 8.59 9.17
CA GLY A 48 10.56 7.54 8.70
C GLY A 48 10.46 7.39 7.18
N THR A 49 11.24 8.14 6.40
CA THR A 49 11.27 7.96 4.95
C THR A 49 12.09 6.72 4.61
N GLN A 50 11.44 5.74 3.99
CA GLN A 50 12.06 4.51 3.54
C GLN A 50 12.30 4.55 2.03
N ASP A 51 13.16 3.65 1.55
CA ASP A 51 13.42 3.45 0.13
C ASP A 51 12.13 3.11 -0.65
N LEU A 52 11.20 2.33 -0.06
CA LEU A 52 9.91 2.03 -0.67
C LEU A 52 9.07 3.28 -0.93
N HIS A 53 9.10 4.27 -0.06
CA HIS A 53 8.45 5.56 -0.32
C HIS A 53 9.03 6.23 -1.57
N LYS A 54 10.35 6.28 -1.66
CA LYS A 54 11.04 6.92 -2.79
C LYS A 54 10.85 6.16 -4.09
N GLN A 55 10.85 4.84 -4.04
CA GLN A 55 10.56 3.99 -5.21
C GLN A 55 9.13 4.23 -5.73
N LEU A 56 8.14 4.30 -4.84
CA LEU A 56 6.76 4.56 -5.23
C LEU A 56 6.60 5.96 -5.82
N GLU A 57 7.17 6.98 -5.19
CA GLU A 57 7.16 8.36 -5.69
C GLU A 57 7.74 8.42 -7.11
N LYS A 58 8.90 7.79 -7.32
CA LYS A 58 9.53 7.73 -8.64
C LYS A 58 8.65 7.00 -9.67
N THR A 59 8.10 5.85 -9.31
CA THR A 59 7.25 5.06 -10.19
C THR A 59 6.02 5.87 -10.66
N ILE A 60 5.38 6.58 -9.74
CA ILE A 60 4.22 7.42 -10.07
C ILE A 60 4.63 8.61 -10.94
N ALA A 61 5.73 9.28 -10.60
CA ALA A 61 6.22 10.41 -11.38
C ALA A 61 6.57 9.99 -12.83
N ASP A 62 7.23 8.85 -12.98
CA ASP A 62 7.58 8.30 -14.30
C ASP A 62 6.31 7.94 -15.10
N PHE A 63 5.31 7.35 -14.45
CA PHE A 63 4.05 6.99 -15.09
C PHE A 63 3.29 8.21 -15.64
N PHE A 64 3.23 9.30 -14.88
CA PHE A 64 2.53 10.52 -15.28
C PHE A 64 3.40 11.52 -16.04
N GLY A 65 4.71 11.28 -16.15
CA GLY A 65 5.64 12.21 -16.80
C GLY A 65 5.84 13.52 -16.01
N THR A 66 5.73 13.45 -14.68
CA THR A 66 5.96 14.58 -13.79
C THR A 66 7.38 14.57 -13.24
N GLU A 67 7.85 15.72 -12.73
CA GLU A 67 9.19 15.84 -12.17
C GLU A 67 9.34 15.09 -10.84
N ASP A 68 8.28 15.08 -10.03
CA ASP A 68 8.28 14.43 -8.72
C ASP A 68 6.86 14.05 -8.29
N THR A 69 6.76 13.34 -7.18
CA THR A 69 5.50 12.92 -6.54
C THR A 69 5.60 13.09 -5.04
N ILE A 70 4.54 13.54 -4.42
CA ILE A 70 4.39 13.61 -2.96
C ILE A 70 3.31 12.63 -2.54
N LEU A 71 3.61 11.78 -1.54
CA LEU A 71 2.68 10.81 -0.98
C LEU A 71 2.01 11.37 0.27
N TYR A 72 0.69 11.21 0.35
CA TYR A 72 -0.12 11.52 1.52
C TYR A 72 -0.86 10.28 1.99
N ALA A 73 -1.12 10.17 3.29
CA ALA A 73 -1.88 9.05 3.85
C ALA A 73 -3.37 9.06 3.46
N ALA A 74 -3.91 10.23 3.17
CA ALA A 74 -5.29 10.40 2.72
C ALA A 74 -5.47 11.73 1.97
#